data_aece56324ba35c6d1dee08c38249abc7
#
_entry.id   aece56324ba35c6d1dee08c38249abc7
#
_cell.length_a   1.000
_cell.length_b   1.000
_cell.length_c   1.000
_cell.angle_alpha   90.00
_cell.angle_beta   90.00
_cell.angle_gamma   90.00
#
_symmetry.space_group_name_H-M   'P 1'
#
loop_
_entity.id
_entity.type
_entity.pdbx_description
1 polymer ?
#
loop_
_entity_poly.entity_id
_entity_poly.type
_entity_poly.pdbx_seq_one_letter_code
_entity_poly.pdbx_strand_id
1 'polypeptide(L)'
;MNEEIALIKEAVKRNIPILGHCLGGQLISVALGAKVISNPHEEIGWHYCSKETNDASKEWLKGVEDDFLMFHWHKETFDLPSGAKLLFSSDYCDNQAFIINHNILAMQCHVEMTESLAKDWAFSWRNHLKVNGKNIQSYEEIIDNLSEKIQALNKVANILYDTWVSKIYDH
;
A
#
# COMPACT_ATOMS: atom_id res chain seq x y z
N MET A 1 -15.27 11.57 4.96
CA MET A 1 -15.36 10.19 4.40
C MET A 1 -16.48 10.00 3.37
N ASN A 2 -17.72 10.39 3.61
CA ASN A 2 -18.79 10.20 2.60
C ASN A 2 -18.60 11.06 1.34
N GLU A 3 -18.07 12.26 1.46
CA GLU A 3 -17.79 13.17 0.35
C GLU A 3 -16.64 12.66 -0.52
N GLU A 4 -15.57 12.15 0.10
CA GLU A 4 -14.43 11.55 -0.61
C GLU A 4 -14.86 10.29 -1.36
N ILE A 5 -15.68 9.43 -0.74
CA ILE A 5 -16.23 8.25 -1.40
C ILE A 5 -17.11 8.65 -2.60
N ALA A 6 -17.92 9.71 -2.48
CA ALA A 6 -18.74 10.20 -3.57
C ALA A 6 -17.87 10.76 -4.71
N LEU A 7 -16.80 11.49 -4.39
CA LEU A 7 -15.83 12.00 -5.35
C LEU A 7 -15.11 10.86 -6.09
N ILE A 8 -14.66 9.84 -5.35
CA ILE A 8 -14.01 8.65 -5.95
C ILE A 8 -14.98 7.94 -6.91
N LYS A 9 -16.24 7.74 -6.50
CA LYS A 9 -17.26 7.13 -7.37
C LYS A 9 -17.47 7.93 -8.68
N GLU A 10 -17.46 9.25 -8.59
CA GLU A 10 -17.59 10.10 -9.77
C GLU A 10 -16.33 10.02 -10.66
N ALA A 11 -15.13 10.00 -10.06
CA ALA A 11 -13.88 9.82 -10.80
C ALA A 11 -13.84 8.47 -11.53
N VAL A 12 -14.28 7.39 -10.88
CA VAL A 12 -14.41 6.06 -11.50
C VAL A 12 -15.34 6.09 -12.71
N LYS A 13 -16.53 6.71 -12.58
CA LYS A 13 -17.49 6.84 -13.70
C LYS A 13 -16.90 7.60 -14.90
N ARG A 14 -16.04 8.58 -14.64
CA ARG A 14 -15.38 9.40 -15.66
C ARG A 14 -14.08 8.79 -16.15
N ASN A 15 -13.71 7.60 -15.70
CA ASN A 15 -12.44 6.97 -16.01
C ASN A 15 -11.22 7.84 -15.65
N ILE A 16 -11.35 8.67 -14.60
CA ILE A 16 -10.23 9.49 -14.09
C ILE A 16 -9.29 8.57 -13.32
N PRO A 17 -7.97 8.64 -13.56
CA PRO A 17 -6.98 7.85 -12.82
C PRO A 17 -7.01 8.16 -11.32
N ILE A 18 -6.93 7.12 -10.50
CA ILE A 18 -6.98 7.24 -9.04
C ILE A 18 -5.85 6.43 -8.43
N LEU A 19 -5.16 7.03 -7.47
CA LEU A 19 -4.14 6.38 -6.66
C LEU A 19 -4.43 6.66 -5.19
N GLY A 20 -4.34 5.65 -4.34
CA GLY A 20 -4.56 5.79 -2.91
C GLY A 20 -3.68 4.90 -2.06
N HIS A 21 -3.12 5.49 -0.98
CA HIS A 21 -2.36 4.78 0.04
C HIS A 21 -3.16 4.69 1.34
N CYS A 22 -3.04 3.59 2.05
CA CYS A 22 -3.63 3.32 3.36
C CYS A 22 -5.13 3.68 3.38
N LEU A 23 -5.54 4.73 4.09
CA LEU A 23 -6.91 5.23 4.09
C LEU A 23 -7.42 5.52 2.67
N GLY A 24 -6.59 6.06 1.79
CA GLY A 24 -6.95 6.29 0.39
C GLY A 24 -7.27 5.00 -0.36
N GLY A 25 -6.49 3.95 -0.17
CA GLY A 25 -6.76 2.60 -0.71
C GLY A 25 -8.06 2.01 -0.16
N GLN A 26 -8.31 2.18 1.13
CA GLN A 26 -9.55 1.75 1.79
C GLN A 26 -10.78 2.49 1.23
N LEU A 27 -10.69 3.81 1.05
CA LEU A 27 -11.77 4.62 0.46
C LEU A 27 -12.08 4.23 -0.99
N ILE A 28 -11.04 3.92 -1.78
CA ILE A 28 -11.20 3.39 -3.15
C ILE A 28 -11.95 2.07 -3.11
N SER A 29 -11.55 1.14 -2.23
CA SER A 29 -12.20 -0.16 -2.08
C SER A 29 -13.68 -0.02 -1.74
N VAL A 30 -14.02 0.83 -0.76
CA VAL A 30 -15.43 1.13 -0.37
C VAL A 30 -16.20 1.78 -1.52
N ALA A 31 -15.61 2.73 -2.24
CA ALA A 31 -16.24 3.38 -3.39
C ALA A 31 -16.59 2.39 -4.49
N LEU A 32 -15.79 1.33 -4.64
CA LEU A 32 -15.98 0.23 -5.59
C LEU A 32 -16.86 -0.92 -5.06
N GLY A 33 -17.45 -0.74 -3.87
CA GLY A 33 -18.46 -1.66 -3.31
C GLY A 33 -17.92 -2.76 -2.40
N ALA A 34 -16.63 -2.76 -2.10
CA ALA A 34 -16.04 -3.67 -1.13
C ALA A 34 -16.10 -3.08 0.31
N LYS A 35 -15.51 -3.76 1.27
CA LYS A 35 -15.54 -3.37 2.69
C LYS A 35 -14.15 -3.11 3.22
N VAL A 36 -14.07 -2.23 4.20
CA VAL A 36 -12.93 -2.14 5.11
C VAL A 36 -13.23 -3.04 6.30
N ILE A 37 -12.27 -3.87 6.65
CA ILE A 37 -12.37 -4.86 7.71
C ILE A 37 -11.19 -4.72 8.68
N SER A 38 -11.35 -5.20 9.89
CA SER A 38 -10.22 -5.33 10.82
C SER A 38 -9.24 -6.35 10.28
N ASN A 39 -7.97 -5.98 10.16
CA ASN A 39 -6.93 -6.93 9.81
C ASN A 39 -6.65 -7.84 11.02
N PRO A 40 -6.41 -9.14 10.85
CA PRO A 40 -6.08 -10.04 11.96
C PRO A 40 -4.88 -9.57 12.79
N HIS A 41 -3.94 -8.90 12.15
CA HIS A 41 -2.74 -8.35 12.75
C HIS A 41 -2.63 -6.85 12.46
N GLU A 42 -2.29 -6.07 13.48
CA GLU A 42 -1.80 -4.70 13.26
C GLU A 42 -0.42 -4.82 12.61
N GLU A 43 -0.13 -4.05 11.56
CA GLU A 43 1.13 -4.13 10.83
C GLU A 43 1.81 -2.76 10.86
N ILE A 44 2.94 -2.68 11.59
CA ILE A 44 3.65 -1.41 11.79
C ILE A 44 5.16 -1.61 11.60
N GLY A 45 5.74 -0.79 10.74
CA GLY A 45 7.16 -0.78 10.43
C GLY A 45 7.48 -1.34 9.06
N TRP A 46 8.63 -1.92 8.92
CA TRP A 46 9.19 -2.46 7.68
C TRP A 46 8.94 -3.96 7.61
N HIS A 47 8.08 -4.39 6.71
CA HIS A 47 7.77 -5.79 6.48
C HIS A 47 7.89 -6.14 5.00
N TYR A 48 8.24 -7.38 4.72
CA TYR A 48 8.33 -7.87 3.36
C TYR A 48 6.94 -8.12 2.79
N CYS A 49 6.76 -7.73 1.54
CA CYS A 49 5.65 -8.14 0.71
C CYS A 49 6.12 -9.13 -0.35
N SER A 50 5.26 -10.06 -0.71
CA SER A 50 5.49 -11.05 -1.76
C SER A 50 4.58 -10.77 -2.95
N LYS A 51 5.12 -10.87 -4.17
CA LYS A 51 4.35 -10.73 -5.39
C LYS A 51 3.30 -11.81 -5.54
N GLU A 52 2.16 -11.44 -6.08
CA GLU A 52 1.19 -12.42 -6.57
C GLU A 52 1.66 -13.09 -7.86
N THR A 53 1.21 -14.33 -8.08
CA THR A 53 1.62 -15.12 -9.27
C THR A 53 0.84 -14.79 -10.55
N ASN A 54 -0.10 -13.82 -10.50
CA ASN A 54 -0.94 -13.41 -11.62
C ASN A 54 -0.19 -12.47 -12.59
N ASP A 55 -0.74 -12.32 -13.80
CA ASP A 55 -0.11 -11.54 -14.86
C ASP A 55 -0.08 -10.03 -14.54
N ALA A 56 -1.06 -9.53 -13.80
CA ALA A 56 -1.08 -8.13 -13.39
C ALA A 56 0.10 -7.81 -12.46
N SER A 57 0.36 -8.66 -11.46
CA SER A 57 1.50 -8.49 -10.56
C SER A 57 2.83 -8.54 -11.32
N LYS A 58 2.99 -9.50 -12.26
CA LYS A 58 4.18 -9.61 -13.09
C LYS A 58 4.43 -8.37 -13.95
N GLU A 59 3.36 -7.79 -14.50
CA GLU A 59 3.43 -6.57 -15.31
C GLU A 59 3.78 -5.34 -14.46
N TRP A 60 3.02 -5.11 -13.39
CA TRP A 60 3.11 -3.89 -12.56
C TRP A 60 4.39 -3.84 -11.70
N LEU A 61 4.92 -5.00 -11.33
CA LEU A 61 6.13 -5.14 -10.53
C LEU A 61 7.31 -5.70 -11.35
N LYS A 62 7.32 -5.44 -12.66
CA LYS A 62 8.42 -5.86 -13.52
C LYS A 62 9.73 -5.20 -13.08
N GLY A 63 10.72 -6.02 -12.72
CA GLY A 63 12.01 -5.53 -12.21
C GLY A 63 12.09 -5.35 -10.69
N VAL A 64 11.00 -5.58 -9.97
CA VAL A 64 11.03 -5.74 -8.51
C VAL A 64 11.37 -7.19 -8.18
N GLU A 65 12.06 -7.46 -7.09
CA GLU A 65 12.28 -8.82 -6.57
C GLU A 65 10.97 -9.48 -6.15
N ASP A 66 10.94 -10.83 -6.02
CA ASP A 66 9.71 -11.53 -5.64
C ASP A 66 9.25 -11.17 -4.23
N ASP A 67 10.20 -10.99 -3.31
CA ASP A 67 9.99 -10.45 -1.98
C ASP A 67 10.69 -9.09 -1.87
N PHE A 68 9.99 -8.09 -1.41
CA PHE A 68 10.48 -6.71 -1.33
C PHE A 68 9.98 -6.00 -0.09
N LEU A 69 10.81 -5.09 0.45
CA LEU A 69 10.53 -4.39 1.70
C LEU A 69 9.60 -3.21 1.47
N MET A 70 8.53 -3.12 2.28
CA MET A 70 7.57 -2.03 2.28
C MET A 70 7.39 -1.44 3.67
N PHE A 71 6.85 -0.22 3.75
CA PHE A 71 6.51 0.42 5.02
C PHE A 71 5.01 0.31 5.28
N HIS A 72 4.66 -0.09 6.51
CA HIS A 72 3.30 -0.35 6.93
C HIS A 72 2.95 0.42 8.20
N TRP A 73 1.71 0.90 8.31
CA TRP A 73 1.16 1.51 9.51
C TRP A 73 -0.35 1.41 9.51
N HIS A 74 -0.87 0.21 9.76
CA HIS A 74 -2.30 -0.03 9.70
C HIS A 74 -2.77 -1.17 10.62
N LYS A 75 -4.06 -1.11 10.98
CA LYS A 75 -4.78 -2.12 11.75
C LYS A 75 -6.00 -2.63 10.99
N GLU A 76 -6.43 -1.89 10.00
CA GLU A 76 -7.52 -2.24 9.10
C GLU A 76 -6.97 -2.56 7.72
N THR A 77 -7.73 -3.32 6.96
CA THR A 77 -7.46 -3.62 5.57
C THR A 77 -8.76 -3.57 4.78
N PHE A 78 -8.68 -3.79 3.49
CA PHE A 78 -9.83 -3.80 2.59
C PHE A 78 -10.05 -5.17 1.96
N ASP A 79 -11.31 -5.51 1.72
CA ASP A 79 -11.65 -6.58 0.78
C ASP A 79 -11.36 -6.14 -0.65
N LEU A 80 -11.05 -7.09 -1.53
CA LEU A 80 -10.85 -6.81 -2.95
C LEU A 80 -12.20 -6.49 -3.62
N PRO A 81 -12.32 -5.33 -4.30
CA PRO A 81 -13.49 -5.06 -5.14
C PRO A 81 -13.61 -6.05 -6.30
N SER A 82 -14.84 -6.21 -6.80
CA SER A 82 -15.07 -7.05 -7.97
C SER A 82 -14.24 -6.55 -9.17
N GLY A 83 -13.53 -7.46 -9.82
CA GLY A 83 -12.66 -7.16 -10.95
C GLY A 83 -11.25 -6.67 -10.57
N ALA A 84 -10.97 -6.45 -9.30
CA ALA A 84 -9.63 -6.10 -8.84
C ALA A 84 -8.65 -7.24 -9.08
N LYS A 85 -7.40 -6.86 -9.36
CA LYS A 85 -6.26 -7.77 -9.44
C LYS A 85 -5.30 -7.44 -8.32
N LEU A 86 -5.12 -8.39 -7.40
CA LEU A 86 -4.15 -8.28 -6.31
C LEU A 86 -2.73 -8.24 -6.89
N LEU A 87 -1.89 -7.33 -6.42
CA LEU A 87 -0.51 -7.21 -6.85
C LEU A 87 0.47 -7.90 -5.91
N PHE A 88 0.27 -7.72 -4.62
CA PHE A 88 1.12 -8.31 -3.57
C PHE A 88 0.40 -8.37 -2.23
N SER A 89 0.89 -9.24 -1.37
CA SER A 89 0.46 -9.48 0.01
C SER A 89 1.65 -9.42 0.96
N SER A 90 1.41 -9.49 2.27
CA SER A 90 2.44 -9.68 3.30
C SER A 90 2.06 -10.81 4.25
N ASP A 91 2.99 -11.24 5.12
CA ASP A 91 2.71 -12.26 6.13
C ASP A 91 1.58 -11.85 7.10
N TYR A 92 1.27 -10.56 7.18
CA TYR A 92 0.30 -10.01 8.14
C TYR A 92 -0.95 -9.44 7.48
N CYS A 93 -0.97 -9.28 6.16
CA CYS A 93 -2.10 -8.73 5.42
C CYS A 93 -2.20 -9.31 4.01
N ASP A 94 -3.29 -10.01 3.72
CA ASP A 94 -3.52 -10.67 2.44
C ASP A 94 -3.70 -9.67 1.28
N ASN A 95 -4.20 -8.47 1.56
CA ASN A 95 -4.55 -7.47 0.54
C ASN A 95 -3.72 -6.19 0.70
N GLN A 96 -2.48 -6.19 0.22
CA GLN A 96 -1.60 -5.01 0.33
C GLN A 96 -1.73 -4.04 -0.84
N ALA A 97 -2.01 -4.52 -2.04
CA ALA A 97 -2.25 -3.64 -3.18
C ALA A 97 -3.05 -4.32 -4.28
N PHE A 98 -3.93 -3.54 -4.92
CA PHE A 98 -4.67 -4.00 -6.08
C PHE A 98 -4.76 -2.93 -7.17
N ILE A 99 -5.05 -3.39 -8.40
CA ILE A 99 -5.38 -2.54 -9.53
C ILE A 99 -6.77 -2.87 -10.08
N ILE A 100 -7.41 -1.86 -10.64
CA ILE A 100 -8.63 -2.00 -11.48
C ILE A 100 -8.45 -1.17 -12.75
N ASN A 101 -8.84 -1.73 -13.88
CA ASN A 101 -8.91 -1.06 -15.18
C ASN A 101 -7.63 -0.30 -15.60
N HIS A 102 -6.46 -0.73 -15.10
CA HIS A 102 -5.15 -0.14 -15.37
C HIS A 102 -4.93 1.29 -14.86
N ASN A 103 -5.95 2.01 -14.45
CA ASN A 103 -5.87 3.41 -14.02
C ASN A 103 -6.19 3.64 -12.53
N ILE A 104 -6.65 2.63 -11.82
CA ILE A 104 -6.89 2.69 -10.37
C ILE A 104 -5.86 1.82 -9.67
N LEU A 105 -5.03 2.44 -8.83
CA LEU A 105 -4.05 1.76 -7.98
C LEU A 105 -4.36 2.06 -6.52
N ALA A 106 -4.61 1.03 -5.73
CA ALA A 106 -4.88 1.13 -4.30
C ALA A 106 -3.88 0.29 -3.51
N MET A 107 -3.32 0.86 -2.47
CA MET A 107 -2.32 0.23 -1.61
C MET A 107 -2.67 0.41 -0.13
N GLN A 108 -2.49 -0.64 0.67
CA GLN A 108 -2.61 -0.56 2.13
C GLN A 108 -1.31 -0.03 2.75
N CYS A 109 -0.18 -0.37 2.16
CA CYS A 109 1.15 0.08 2.57
C CYS A 109 1.43 1.53 2.13
N HIS A 110 2.56 2.05 2.61
CA HIS A 110 3.02 3.42 2.37
C HIS A 110 4.31 3.43 1.55
N VAL A 111 4.21 3.65 0.25
CA VAL A 111 5.39 3.76 -0.64
C VAL A 111 5.94 5.19 -0.74
N GLU A 112 5.17 6.16 -0.27
CA GLU A 112 5.48 7.60 -0.30
C GLU A 112 6.40 8.06 0.83
N MET A 113 6.84 7.14 1.70
CA MET A 113 7.61 7.47 2.90
C MET A 113 8.97 8.08 2.59
N THR A 114 9.35 9.03 3.44
CA THR A 114 10.70 9.61 3.51
C THR A 114 11.35 9.29 4.85
N GLU A 115 12.67 9.45 4.95
CA GLU A 115 13.38 9.27 6.23
C GLU A 115 12.81 10.16 7.34
N SER A 116 12.52 11.43 7.01
CA SER A 116 11.93 12.38 7.97
C SER A 116 10.57 11.89 8.46
N LEU A 117 9.69 11.52 7.53
CA LEU A 117 8.34 11.10 7.87
C LEU A 117 8.33 9.81 8.70
N ALA A 118 9.17 8.82 8.35
CA ALA A 118 9.30 7.58 9.11
C ALA A 118 9.80 7.83 10.54
N LYS A 119 10.80 8.71 10.71
CA LYS A 119 11.30 9.13 12.03
C LYS A 119 10.24 9.83 12.85
N ASP A 120 9.50 10.77 12.23
CA ASP A 120 8.46 11.55 12.91
C ASP A 120 7.30 10.66 13.37
N TRP A 121 6.87 9.72 12.55
CA TRP A 121 5.84 8.76 12.94
C TRP A 121 6.32 7.83 14.05
N ALA A 122 7.48 7.20 13.89
CA ALA A 122 8.05 6.31 14.89
C ALA A 122 8.24 7.03 16.24
N PHE A 123 8.70 8.28 16.25
CA PHE A 123 8.86 9.07 17.46
C PHE A 123 7.52 9.44 18.11
N SER A 124 6.56 9.91 17.31
CA SER A 124 5.24 10.35 17.80
C SER A 124 4.44 9.21 18.43
N TRP A 125 4.57 8.00 17.88
CA TRP A 125 3.84 6.81 18.31
C TRP A 125 4.68 5.83 19.14
N ARG A 126 5.89 6.21 19.56
CA ARG A 126 6.85 5.32 20.28
C ARG A 126 6.28 4.60 21.50
N ASN A 127 5.23 5.15 22.15
CA ASN A 127 4.58 4.49 23.27
C ASN A 127 3.70 3.31 22.81
N HIS A 128 3.10 3.41 21.64
CA HIS A 128 2.33 2.33 21.02
C HIS A 128 3.26 1.21 20.52
N LEU A 129 4.44 1.56 20.01
CA LEU A 129 5.44 0.62 19.50
C LEU A 129 6.11 -0.26 20.57
N LYS A 130 5.77 -0.10 21.84
CA LYS A 130 6.26 -0.96 22.93
C LYS A 130 5.54 -2.31 23.04
N VAL A 131 4.54 -2.53 22.22
CA VAL A 131 3.79 -3.79 22.15
C VAL A 131 4.69 -4.85 21.51
N ASN A 132 4.97 -5.93 22.23
CA ASN A 132 5.79 -7.03 21.72
C ASN A 132 5.01 -7.85 20.66
N GLY A 133 5.51 -7.85 19.43
CA GLY A 133 4.99 -8.68 18.36
C GLY A 133 5.86 -8.53 17.10
N LYS A 134 6.00 -9.59 16.32
CA LYS A 134 6.78 -9.53 15.06
C LYS A 134 6.17 -8.61 14.02
N ASN A 135 4.88 -8.32 14.16
CA ASN A 135 4.09 -7.48 13.26
C ASN A 135 4.14 -5.98 13.63
N ILE A 136 4.69 -5.63 14.79
CA ILE A 136 4.86 -4.24 15.25
C ILE A 136 6.33 -4.06 15.63
N GLN A 137 7.05 -3.28 14.86
CA GLN A 137 8.45 -2.96 15.12
C GLN A 137 8.58 -1.85 16.17
N SER A 138 9.62 -1.93 16.99
CA SER A 138 10.00 -0.85 17.91
C SER A 138 10.48 0.39 17.16
N TYR A 139 10.58 1.51 17.90
CA TYR A 139 11.16 2.74 17.36
C TYR A 139 12.57 2.49 16.79
N GLU A 140 13.40 1.76 17.52
CA GLU A 140 14.77 1.45 17.16
C GLU A 140 14.83 0.61 15.88
N GLU A 141 13.99 -0.41 15.76
CA GLU A 141 13.90 -1.26 14.56
C GLU A 141 13.43 -0.47 13.32
N ILE A 142 12.50 0.47 13.50
CA ILE A 142 12.01 1.29 12.39
C ILE A 142 13.11 2.20 11.85
N ILE A 143 13.90 2.83 12.74
CA ILE A 143 14.93 3.79 12.33
C ILE A 143 16.28 3.16 11.98
N ASP A 144 16.51 1.88 12.36
CA ASP A 144 17.73 1.17 12.03
C ASP A 144 17.89 1.04 10.51
N ASN A 145 19.07 1.35 9.99
CA ASN A 145 19.39 1.33 8.56
C ASN A 145 18.34 2.05 7.68
N LEU A 146 17.73 3.13 8.21
CA LEU A 146 16.58 3.78 7.60
C LEU A 146 16.85 4.28 6.17
N SER A 147 18.03 4.82 5.90
CA SER A 147 18.39 5.31 4.57
C SER A 147 18.37 4.20 3.51
N GLU A 148 18.89 3.03 3.86
CA GLU A 148 18.88 1.86 2.96
C GLU A 148 17.46 1.34 2.73
N LYS A 149 16.64 1.29 3.78
CA LYS A 149 15.23 0.89 3.69
C LYS A 149 14.43 1.84 2.80
N ILE A 150 14.61 3.16 2.97
CA ILE A 150 13.97 4.17 2.12
C ILE A 150 14.44 4.06 0.67
N GLN A 151 15.72 3.82 0.41
CA GLN A 151 16.21 3.62 -0.95
C GLN A 151 15.60 2.37 -1.60
N ALA A 152 15.47 1.27 -0.86
CA ALA A 152 14.80 0.07 -1.36
C ALA A 152 13.31 0.33 -1.65
N LEU A 153 12.60 0.99 -0.74
CA LEU A 153 11.20 1.40 -0.93
C LEU A 153 11.02 2.27 -2.17
N ASN A 154 11.87 3.29 -2.35
CA ASN A 154 11.79 4.22 -3.48
C ASN A 154 11.97 3.53 -4.83
N LYS A 155 12.76 2.46 -4.92
CA LYS A 155 12.88 1.66 -6.16
C LYS A 155 11.54 1.03 -6.53
N VAL A 156 10.85 0.44 -5.54
CA VAL A 156 9.53 -0.16 -5.75
C VAL A 156 8.49 0.92 -6.06
N ALA A 157 8.49 2.03 -5.30
CA ALA A 157 7.59 3.17 -5.51
C ALA A 157 7.70 3.72 -6.94
N ASN A 158 8.92 3.96 -7.42
CA ASN A 158 9.17 4.47 -8.77
C ASN A 158 8.61 3.52 -9.82
N ILE A 159 8.83 2.21 -9.70
CA ILE A 159 8.29 1.22 -10.65
C ILE A 159 6.76 1.24 -10.65
N LEU A 160 6.11 1.27 -9.48
CA LEU A 160 4.65 1.32 -9.38
C LEU A 160 4.07 2.61 -9.98
N TYR A 161 4.68 3.76 -9.66
CA TYR A 161 4.21 5.05 -10.15
C TYR A 161 4.47 5.23 -11.64
N ASP A 162 5.65 4.85 -12.15
CA ASP A 162 5.97 4.92 -13.57
C ASP A 162 5.04 4.00 -14.38
N THR A 163 4.77 2.79 -13.86
CA THR A 163 3.80 1.89 -14.48
C THR A 163 2.41 2.49 -14.50
N TRP A 164 1.93 3.05 -13.37
CA TRP A 164 0.63 3.69 -13.29
C TRP A 164 0.51 4.87 -14.25
N VAL A 165 1.51 5.75 -14.28
CA VAL A 165 1.55 6.90 -15.19
C VAL A 165 1.57 6.46 -16.64
N SER A 166 2.37 5.45 -17.03
CA SER A 166 2.41 4.95 -18.40
C SER A 166 1.04 4.43 -18.86
N LYS A 167 0.33 3.71 -17.97
CA LYS A 167 -1.02 3.21 -18.29
C LYS A 167 -2.06 4.31 -18.51
N ILE A 168 -1.87 5.48 -17.91
CA ILE A 168 -2.75 6.64 -18.13
C ILE A 168 -2.59 7.21 -19.55
N TYR A 169 -1.37 7.21 -20.09
CA TYR A 169 -1.06 7.82 -21.38
C TYR A 169 -1.18 6.84 -22.56
N ASP A 170 -1.21 5.53 -22.30
CA ASP A 170 -1.35 4.51 -23.34
C ASP A 170 -2.81 4.25 -23.76
N HIS A 171 -3.77 5.00 -23.18
CA HIS A 171 -5.21 4.95 -23.42
C HIS A 171 -5.79 6.34 -23.71
#